data_dddb7f2edfc748a8cb80e9f111210748
#
_entry.id   dddb7f2edfc748a8cb80e9f111210748
#
_cell.length_a   1.000
_cell.length_b   1.000
_cell.length_c   1.000
_cell.angle_alpha   90.00
_cell.angle_beta   90.00
_cell.angle_gamma   90.00
#
_symmetry.space_group_name_H-M   'P 1'
#
loop_
_entity.id
_entity.type
_entity.pdbx_description
1 polymer ?
#
loop_
_entity_poly.entity_id
_entity_poly.type
_entity_poly.pdbx_seq_one_letter_code
_entity_poly.pdbx_strand_id
1 'polypeptide(L)'
;PHAGRELELHVLAREASARSLIEQLQRNQMARVELPFGDTHLAELPDGPLVLMAAGTGMAQMNSLIEHCRASGFKHPVHLYWGVRLPEDFYEIEHWDQWLQLPNLFLHKVVSDLCGWEGRCGLLHEAVCEDIADLNSVHVYASGSPAMIYGTLDALVSAGMDAHRMRADVFAYAPRP
;
A
#
# COMPACT_ATOMS: atom_id res chain seq x y z
N PRO A 1 3.69 -13.49 -0.60
CA PRO A 1 3.96 -14.16 -1.87
C PRO A 1 4.66 -15.51 -1.71
N HIS A 2 5.24 -15.81 -0.56
CA HIS A 2 5.95 -17.06 -0.30
C HIS A 2 5.28 -17.95 0.75
N ALA A 3 4.07 -17.60 1.18
CA ALA A 3 3.31 -18.33 2.20
C ALA A 3 2.70 -19.66 1.70
N GLY A 4 2.97 -20.07 0.47
CA GLY A 4 2.49 -21.33 -0.09
C GLY A 4 0.99 -21.34 -0.34
N ARG A 5 0.21 -21.94 0.55
CA ARG A 5 -1.25 -22.06 0.44
C ARG A 5 -2.02 -21.16 1.41
N GLU A 6 -1.33 -20.31 2.13
CA GLU A 6 -1.94 -19.41 3.11
C GLU A 6 -2.25 -18.06 2.46
N LEU A 7 -3.39 -17.49 2.84
CA LEU A 7 -3.82 -16.15 2.44
C LEU A 7 -4.16 -15.35 3.69
N GLU A 8 -3.59 -14.18 3.81
CA GLU A 8 -3.93 -13.20 4.82
C GLU A 8 -4.84 -12.14 4.22
N LEU A 9 -5.97 -11.86 4.88
CA LEU A 9 -6.94 -10.87 4.45
C LEU A 9 -7.06 -9.77 5.50
N HIS A 10 -6.81 -8.53 5.12
CA HIS A 10 -7.03 -7.35 5.95
C HIS A 10 -8.42 -6.78 5.67
N VAL A 11 -9.33 -6.87 6.62
CA VAL A 11 -10.73 -6.45 6.44
C VAL A 11 -11.11 -5.35 7.41
N LEU A 12 -11.45 -4.17 6.90
CA LEU A 12 -12.00 -3.08 7.69
C LEU A 12 -13.51 -3.27 7.90
N ALA A 13 -13.93 -3.70 9.07
CA ALA A 13 -15.32 -4.06 9.40
C ALA A 13 -16.22 -2.84 9.71
N ARG A 14 -16.07 -1.73 9.01
CA ARG A 14 -16.91 -0.52 9.22
C ARG A 14 -18.27 -0.64 8.54
N GLU A 15 -18.33 -1.21 7.35
CA GLU A 15 -19.56 -1.34 6.57
C GLU A 15 -20.28 -2.66 6.84
N ALA A 16 -21.59 -2.68 6.59
CA ALA A 16 -22.42 -3.87 6.78
C ALA A 16 -21.97 -5.04 5.90
N SER A 17 -21.55 -4.76 4.67
CA SER A 17 -21.02 -5.75 3.71
C SER A 17 -19.76 -6.44 4.24
N ALA A 18 -18.82 -5.67 4.76
CA ALA A 18 -17.59 -6.21 5.34
C ALA A 18 -17.86 -7.05 6.60
N ARG A 19 -18.77 -6.59 7.47
CA ARG A 19 -19.18 -7.37 8.65
C ARG A 19 -19.86 -8.67 8.24
N SER A 20 -20.78 -8.63 7.26
CA SER A 20 -21.45 -9.82 6.74
C SER A 20 -20.46 -10.83 6.15
N LEU A 21 -19.43 -10.36 5.44
CA LEU A 21 -18.37 -11.23 4.93
C LEU A 21 -17.64 -11.94 6.07
N ILE A 22 -17.24 -11.22 7.12
CA ILE A 22 -16.57 -11.80 8.29
C ILE A 22 -17.47 -12.85 8.95
N GLU A 23 -18.74 -12.52 9.19
CA GLU A 23 -19.70 -13.46 9.77
C GLU A 23 -19.88 -14.73 8.92
N GLN A 24 -19.93 -14.59 7.59
CA GLN A 24 -20.00 -15.74 6.68
C GLN A 24 -18.74 -16.60 6.74
N LEU A 25 -17.56 -15.99 6.76
CA LEU A 25 -16.28 -16.71 6.88
C LEU A 25 -16.20 -17.48 8.20
N GLN A 26 -16.60 -16.83 9.32
CA GLN A 26 -16.63 -17.46 10.64
C GLN A 26 -17.64 -18.62 10.73
N ARG A 27 -18.81 -18.45 10.11
CA ARG A 27 -19.88 -19.47 10.13
C ARG A 27 -19.55 -20.67 9.24
N ASN A 28 -19.07 -20.42 8.04
CA ASN A 28 -18.87 -21.47 7.04
C ASN A 28 -17.48 -22.10 7.12
N GLN A 29 -16.51 -21.41 7.72
CA GLN A 29 -15.09 -21.80 7.80
C GLN A 29 -14.47 -22.15 6.43
N MET A 30 -15.16 -21.79 5.36
CA MET A 30 -14.73 -21.98 3.98
C MET A 30 -15.24 -20.84 3.12
N ALA A 31 -14.39 -20.39 2.19
CA ALA A 31 -14.76 -19.45 1.14
C ALA A 31 -14.16 -19.90 -0.19
N ARG A 32 -14.91 -19.67 -1.26
CA ARG A 32 -14.34 -19.75 -2.61
C ARG A 32 -13.66 -18.45 -2.92
N VAL A 33 -12.37 -18.50 -3.23
CA VAL A 33 -11.58 -17.35 -3.69
C VAL A 33 -11.16 -17.58 -5.13
N GLU A 34 -11.08 -16.49 -5.87
CA GLU A 34 -10.60 -16.47 -7.24
C GLU A 34 -9.49 -15.43 -7.34
N LEU A 35 -8.31 -15.85 -7.71
CA LEU A 35 -7.11 -15.03 -7.81
C LEU A 35 -6.09 -15.67 -8.75
N PRO A 36 -5.09 -14.91 -9.29
CA PRO A 36 -4.90 -13.45 -9.12
C PRO A 36 -5.77 -12.62 -10.06
N PHE A 37 -6.00 -11.36 -9.69
CA PHE A 37 -6.60 -10.37 -10.58
C PHE A 37 -5.70 -9.13 -10.68
N GLY A 38 -5.76 -8.45 -11.84
CA GLY A 38 -5.04 -7.22 -12.09
C GLY A 38 -3.55 -7.41 -12.39
N ASP A 39 -2.90 -6.30 -12.72
CA ASP A 39 -1.50 -6.27 -13.16
C ASP A 39 -0.57 -5.62 -12.12
N THR A 40 -1.08 -5.29 -10.93
CA THR A 40 -0.32 -4.61 -9.89
C THR A 40 0.49 -5.60 -9.07
N HIS A 41 1.52 -6.15 -9.69
CA HIS A 41 2.46 -7.09 -9.06
C HIS A 41 3.90 -6.80 -9.49
N LEU A 42 4.87 -7.29 -8.72
CA LEU A 42 6.30 -7.24 -9.04
C LEU A 42 6.69 -8.54 -9.76
N ALA A 43 6.46 -8.60 -11.08
CA ALA A 43 6.92 -9.73 -11.89
C ALA A 43 8.45 -9.75 -11.99
N GLU A 44 9.03 -8.57 -12.15
CA GLU A 44 10.47 -8.34 -12.13
C GLU A 44 10.79 -7.24 -11.14
N LEU A 45 11.91 -7.40 -10.44
CA LEU A 45 12.39 -6.37 -9.52
C LEU A 45 12.84 -5.14 -10.32
N PRO A 46 12.38 -3.94 -10.01
CA PRO A 46 12.77 -2.74 -10.73
C PRO A 46 14.23 -2.39 -10.46
N ASP A 47 14.84 -1.75 -11.44
CA ASP A 47 16.18 -1.15 -11.32
C ASP A 47 16.04 0.28 -10.78
N GLY A 48 15.76 0.41 -9.51
CA GLY A 48 15.58 1.70 -8.83
C GLY A 48 14.75 1.59 -7.56
N PRO A 49 14.64 2.70 -6.81
CA PRO A 49 13.89 2.74 -5.57
C PRO A 49 12.40 2.49 -5.76
N LEU A 50 11.75 1.94 -4.72
CA LEU A 50 10.31 1.73 -4.64
C LEU A 50 9.67 2.72 -3.68
N VAL A 51 8.53 3.27 -4.08
CA VAL A 51 7.60 3.99 -3.23
C VAL A 51 6.31 3.20 -3.13
N LEU A 52 6.00 2.72 -1.94
CA LEU A 52 4.81 1.94 -1.64
C LEU A 52 3.84 2.81 -0.84
N MET A 53 2.64 3.04 -1.36
CA MET A 53 1.65 3.92 -0.75
C MET A 53 0.40 3.12 -0.37
N ALA A 54 0.14 3.00 0.92
CA ALA A 54 -1.00 2.27 1.47
C ALA A 54 -1.98 3.21 2.16
N ALA A 55 -3.24 3.22 1.75
CA ALA A 55 -4.31 3.86 2.53
C ALA A 55 -5.13 2.80 3.29
N GLY A 56 -5.13 2.90 4.63
CA GLY A 56 -5.84 1.94 5.48
C GLY A 56 -5.42 0.50 5.23
N THR A 57 -6.38 -0.35 4.86
CA THR A 57 -6.15 -1.78 4.56
C THR A 57 -5.43 -2.04 3.24
N GLY A 58 -5.19 -1.02 2.42
CA GLY A 58 -4.25 -1.13 1.29
C GLY A 58 -2.85 -1.59 1.70
N MET A 59 -2.57 -1.53 2.99
CA MET A 59 -1.38 -2.07 3.62
C MET A 59 -1.17 -3.57 3.35
N ALA A 60 -2.24 -4.36 3.17
CA ALA A 60 -2.15 -5.78 2.84
C ALA A 60 -1.38 -6.04 1.53
N GLN A 61 -1.64 -5.23 0.51
CA GLN A 61 -0.91 -5.32 -0.75
C GLN A 61 0.56 -4.91 -0.59
N MET A 62 0.83 -3.84 0.14
CA MET A 62 2.20 -3.37 0.39
C MET A 62 3.00 -4.38 1.23
N ASN A 63 2.37 -5.03 2.21
CA ASN A 63 2.96 -6.14 2.96
C ASN A 63 3.47 -7.23 2.00
N SER A 64 2.63 -7.66 1.06
CA SER A 64 3.01 -8.68 0.07
C SER A 64 4.20 -8.25 -0.80
N LEU A 65 4.24 -6.97 -1.23
CA LEU A 65 5.35 -6.44 -2.03
C LEU A 65 6.65 -6.35 -1.24
N ILE A 66 6.60 -5.91 0.03
CA ILE A 66 7.77 -5.83 0.92
C ILE A 66 8.34 -7.23 1.16
N GLU A 67 7.50 -8.21 1.47
CA GLU A 67 7.94 -9.58 1.69
C GLU A 67 8.55 -10.19 0.42
N HIS A 68 8.00 -9.85 -0.75
CA HIS A 68 8.61 -10.26 -2.02
C HIS A 68 9.98 -9.62 -2.23
N CYS A 69 10.13 -8.33 -2.00
CA CYS A 69 11.41 -7.62 -2.07
C CYS A 69 12.44 -8.22 -1.11
N ARG A 70 12.03 -8.50 0.12
CA ARG A 70 12.89 -9.11 1.14
C ARG A 70 13.36 -10.50 0.72
N ALA A 71 12.45 -11.37 0.30
CA ALA A 71 12.76 -12.74 -0.10
C ALA A 71 13.62 -12.79 -1.38
N SER A 72 13.45 -11.83 -2.28
CA SER A 72 14.21 -11.72 -3.53
C SER A 72 15.55 -10.98 -3.37
N GLY A 73 15.86 -10.50 -2.17
CA GLY A 73 17.10 -9.79 -1.88
C GLY A 73 17.21 -8.42 -2.57
N PHE A 74 16.10 -7.72 -2.73
CA PHE A 74 16.06 -6.38 -3.31
C PHE A 74 16.93 -5.40 -2.50
N LYS A 75 17.75 -4.59 -3.17
CA LYS A 75 18.78 -3.77 -2.53
C LYS A 75 18.52 -2.27 -2.62
N HIS A 76 17.69 -1.82 -3.57
CA HIS A 76 17.36 -0.42 -3.68
C HIS A 76 16.48 0.04 -2.50
N PRO A 77 16.44 1.34 -2.20
CA PRO A 77 15.56 1.89 -1.17
C PRO A 77 14.08 1.53 -1.43
N VAL A 78 13.37 1.19 -0.36
CA VAL A 78 11.93 0.98 -0.36
C VAL A 78 11.33 1.95 0.66
N HIS A 79 10.52 2.88 0.21
CA HIS A 79 9.81 3.83 1.06
C HIS A 79 8.35 3.40 1.17
N LEU A 80 7.93 2.98 2.36
CA LEU A 80 6.53 2.67 2.66
C LEU A 80 5.86 3.86 3.33
N TYR A 81 4.86 4.42 2.68
CA TYR A 81 3.97 5.44 3.22
C TYR A 81 2.64 4.80 3.57
N TRP A 82 2.34 4.67 4.87
CA TRP A 82 1.08 4.13 5.34
C TRP A 82 0.22 5.24 5.92
N GLY A 83 -0.88 5.54 5.23
CA GLY A 83 -1.83 6.59 5.57
C GLY A 83 -3.11 6.04 6.19
N VAL A 84 -3.53 6.69 7.26
CA VAL A 84 -4.82 6.47 7.91
C VAL A 84 -5.48 7.80 8.24
N ARG A 85 -6.77 7.79 8.61
CA ARG A 85 -7.45 9.03 9.01
C ARG A 85 -7.08 9.46 10.42
N LEU A 86 -7.08 8.52 11.35
CA LEU A 86 -6.78 8.76 12.75
C LEU A 86 -5.68 7.80 13.23
N PRO A 87 -4.86 8.14 14.22
CA PRO A 87 -3.78 7.28 14.71
C PRO A 87 -4.24 5.88 15.15
N GLU A 88 -5.42 5.76 15.73
CA GLU A 88 -6.03 4.50 16.15
C GLU A 88 -6.48 3.60 14.99
N ASP A 89 -6.46 4.10 13.76
CA ASP A 89 -6.73 3.30 12.56
C ASP A 89 -5.51 2.49 12.09
N PHE A 90 -4.31 2.76 12.63
CA PHE A 90 -3.17 1.87 12.44
C PHE A 90 -3.41 0.56 13.18
N TYR A 91 -3.18 -0.54 12.50
CA TYR A 91 -3.32 -1.88 13.07
C TYR A 91 -1.98 -2.62 13.05
N GLU A 92 -1.89 -3.71 13.81
CA GLU A 92 -0.68 -4.52 13.88
C GLU A 92 -0.40 -5.22 12.54
N ILE A 93 0.86 -5.21 12.16
CA ILE A 93 1.41 -5.96 11.03
C ILE A 93 2.42 -6.95 11.60
N GLU A 94 2.23 -8.24 11.35
CA GLU A 94 3.01 -9.33 11.95
C GLU A 94 4.52 -9.15 11.81
N HIS A 95 4.97 -8.65 10.68
CA HIS A 95 6.41 -8.54 10.38
C HIS A 95 6.99 -7.13 10.61
N TRP A 96 6.24 -6.21 11.23
CA TRP A 96 6.64 -4.82 11.39
C TRP A 96 8.01 -4.65 12.06
N ASP A 97 8.26 -5.36 13.15
CA ASP A 97 9.52 -5.28 13.89
C ASP A 97 10.70 -5.83 13.08
N GLN A 98 10.46 -6.82 12.22
CA GLN A 98 11.47 -7.34 11.30
C GLN A 98 11.80 -6.31 10.21
N TRP A 99 10.80 -5.58 9.72
CA TRP A 99 10.98 -4.53 8.72
C TRP A 99 11.80 -3.36 9.24
N LEU A 100 11.64 -2.99 10.51
CA LEU A 100 12.45 -1.95 11.16
C LEU A 100 13.95 -2.26 11.17
N GLN A 101 14.34 -3.53 10.99
CA GLN A 101 15.74 -3.97 10.93
C GLN A 101 16.31 -3.97 9.50
N LEU A 102 15.48 -3.73 8.47
CA LEU A 102 15.94 -3.74 7.08
C LEU A 102 16.61 -2.40 6.74
N PRO A 103 17.88 -2.41 6.31
CA PRO A 103 18.64 -1.17 6.12
C PRO A 103 18.17 -0.33 4.92
N ASN A 104 17.40 -0.92 4.02
CA ASN A 104 16.88 -0.27 2.82
C ASN A 104 15.37 -0.04 2.86
N LEU A 105 14.68 -0.29 3.99
CA LEU A 105 13.24 -0.03 4.14
C LEU A 105 13.01 1.16 5.07
N PHE A 106 12.32 2.16 4.57
CA PHE A 106 11.97 3.40 5.27
C PHE A 106 10.46 3.47 5.48
N LEU A 107 10.04 3.50 6.75
CA LEU A 107 8.62 3.42 7.14
C LEU A 107 8.10 4.80 7.54
N HIS A 108 7.06 5.29 6.85
CA HIS A 108 6.44 6.59 7.06
C HIS A 108 4.96 6.41 7.39
N LYS A 109 4.58 6.72 8.64
CA LYS A 109 3.18 6.77 9.06
C LYS A 109 2.63 8.18 8.86
N VAL A 110 1.47 8.31 8.21
CA VAL A 110 0.82 9.58 7.88
C VAL A 110 -0.63 9.57 8.35
N VAL A 111 -1.07 10.62 9.03
CA VAL A 111 -2.47 10.76 9.50
C VAL A 111 -3.09 11.98 8.83
N SER A 112 -4.27 11.83 8.22
CA SER A 112 -4.91 12.92 7.49
C SER A 112 -5.80 13.83 8.34
N ASP A 113 -6.53 13.28 9.33
CA ASP A 113 -7.62 13.98 10.00
C ASP A 113 -7.25 14.50 11.41
N LEU A 114 -6.04 14.22 11.90
CA LEU A 114 -5.58 14.67 13.21
C LEU A 114 -4.14 15.18 13.16
N CYS A 115 -3.98 16.50 12.96
CA CYS A 115 -2.69 17.16 13.10
C CYS A 115 -2.42 17.43 14.58
N GLY A 116 -1.27 16.99 15.09
CA GLY A 116 -0.90 17.09 16.50
C GLY A 116 -0.65 15.76 17.19
N TRP A 117 -0.73 14.66 16.45
CA TRP A 117 -0.20 13.36 16.89
C TRP A 117 1.34 13.33 16.75
N GLU A 118 1.99 12.29 17.26
CA GLU A 118 3.47 12.21 17.31
C GLU A 118 4.15 12.00 15.94
N GLY A 119 3.39 11.80 14.86
CA GLY A 119 3.90 11.54 13.52
C GLY A 119 3.50 12.60 12.50
N ARG A 120 3.63 12.25 11.23
CA ARG A 120 3.36 13.14 10.10
C ARG A 120 1.85 13.33 9.89
N CYS A 121 1.43 14.58 9.68
CA CYS A 121 0.07 14.96 9.31
C CYS A 121 0.02 15.39 7.85
N GLY A 122 -1.07 15.03 7.14
CA GLY A 122 -1.32 15.43 5.76
C GLY A 122 -1.74 14.26 4.87
N LEU A 123 -1.63 14.46 3.57
CA LEU A 123 -1.96 13.44 2.58
C LEU A 123 -0.72 12.65 2.16
N LEU A 124 -0.90 11.39 1.77
CA LEU A 124 0.20 10.51 1.39
C LEU A 124 1.06 11.08 0.25
N HIS A 125 0.44 11.66 -0.77
CA HIS A 125 1.18 12.23 -1.90
C HIS A 125 1.98 13.48 -1.51
N GLU A 126 1.50 14.28 -0.56
CA GLU A 126 2.25 15.42 -0.01
C GLU A 126 3.53 14.93 0.65
N ALA A 127 3.39 13.88 1.49
CA ALA A 127 4.53 13.26 2.15
C ALA A 127 5.57 12.72 1.15
N VAL A 128 5.12 12.07 0.07
CA VAL A 128 6.01 11.56 -0.97
C VAL A 128 6.72 12.71 -1.70
N CYS A 129 5.98 13.76 -2.09
CA CYS A 129 6.57 14.92 -2.79
C CYS A 129 7.60 15.68 -1.94
N GLU A 130 7.42 15.70 -0.61
CA GLU A 130 8.39 16.32 0.31
C GLU A 130 9.68 15.49 0.46
N ASP A 131 9.56 14.16 0.47
CA ASP A 131 10.68 13.26 0.76
C ASP A 131 11.46 12.84 -0.51
N ILE A 132 10.79 12.74 -1.66
CA ILE A 132 11.36 12.22 -2.91
C ILE A 132 11.61 13.38 -3.88
N ALA A 133 12.85 13.76 -4.01
CA ALA A 133 13.24 14.90 -4.85
C ALA A 133 13.08 14.64 -6.36
N ASP A 134 13.31 13.42 -6.83
CA ASP A 134 13.14 13.01 -8.23
C ASP A 134 12.15 11.87 -8.33
N LEU A 135 10.91 12.20 -8.65
CA LEU A 135 9.82 11.24 -8.81
C LEU A 135 9.95 10.35 -10.07
N ASN A 136 10.83 10.72 -11.02
CA ASN A 136 11.12 9.87 -12.16
C ASN A 136 12.20 8.82 -11.88
N SER A 137 12.87 8.91 -10.74
CA SER A 137 13.84 7.89 -10.31
C SER A 137 13.20 6.70 -9.59
N VAL A 138 11.92 6.79 -9.21
CA VAL A 138 11.23 5.78 -8.38
C VAL A 138 10.12 5.05 -9.14
N HIS A 139 9.78 3.84 -8.67
CA HIS A 139 8.60 3.11 -9.08
C HIS A 139 7.56 3.14 -7.96
N VAL A 140 6.33 3.59 -8.29
CA VAL A 140 5.27 3.80 -7.30
C VAL A 140 4.24 2.68 -7.39
N TYR A 141 3.92 2.08 -6.23
CA TYR A 141 2.78 1.16 -6.07
C TYR A 141 1.84 1.75 -5.04
N ALA A 142 0.57 1.89 -5.39
CA ALA A 142 -0.40 2.50 -4.49
C ALA A 142 -1.66 1.65 -4.34
N SER A 143 -2.18 1.56 -3.11
CA SER A 143 -3.41 0.85 -2.78
C SER A 143 -4.28 1.68 -1.85
N GLY A 144 -5.53 1.89 -2.27
CA GLY A 144 -6.50 2.72 -1.57
C GLY A 144 -7.79 2.90 -2.37
N SER A 145 -8.65 3.83 -1.95
CA SER A 145 -9.87 4.14 -2.69
C SER A 145 -9.58 4.79 -4.05
N PRO A 146 -10.49 4.66 -5.04
CA PRO A 146 -10.32 5.30 -6.35
C PRO A 146 -10.03 6.81 -6.26
N ALA A 147 -10.74 7.53 -5.40
CA ALA A 147 -10.53 8.97 -5.22
C ALA A 147 -9.11 9.28 -4.71
N MET A 148 -8.60 8.52 -3.73
CA MET A 148 -7.24 8.67 -3.21
C MET A 148 -6.20 8.34 -4.28
N ILE A 149 -6.35 7.23 -5.00
CA ILE A 149 -5.38 6.78 -6.01
C ILE A 149 -5.28 7.79 -7.15
N TYR A 150 -6.41 8.26 -7.68
CA TYR A 150 -6.39 9.24 -8.77
C TYR A 150 -5.90 10.61 -8.31
N GLY A 151 -6.28 11.06 -7.10
CA GLY A 151 -5.73 12.28 -6.52
C GLY A 151 -4.21 12.22 -6.33
N THR A 152 -3.71 11.07 -5.89
CA THR A 152 -2.28 10.80 -5.78
C THR A 152 -1.59 10.84 -7.15
N LEU A 153 -2.14 10.15 -8.16
CA LEU A 153 -1.58 10.16 -9.52
C LEU A 153 -1.47 11.59 -10.06
N ASP A 154 -2.56 12.36 -9.96
CA ASP A 154 -2.60 13.74 -10.46
C ASP A 154 -1.57 14.63 -9.75
N ALA A 155 -1.43 14.49 -8.42
CA ALA A 155 -0.47 15.24 -7.63
C ALA A 155 0.99 14.90 -8.00
N LEU A 156 1.32 13.59 -8.08
CA LEU A 156 2.67 13.14 -8.43
C LEU A 156 3.04 13.52 -9.87
N VAL A 157 2.10 13.41 -10.82
CA VAL A 157 2.32 13.85 -12.21
C VAL A 157 2.52 15.37 -12.28
N SER A 158 1.71 16.14 -11.53
CA SER A 158 1.90 17.60 -11.44
C SER A 158 3.26 18.00 -10.84
N ALA A 159 3.81 17.14 -9.98
CA ALA A 159 5.14 17.28 -9.42
C ALA A 159 6.28 16.72 -10.32
N GLY A 160 5.93 16.26 -11.53
CA GLY A 160 6.90 15.88 -12.57
C GLY A 160 7.10 14.36 -12.75
N MET A 161 6.31 13.51 -12.09
CA MET A 161 6.38 12.05 -12.30
C MET A 161 5.80 11.67 -13.66
N ASP A 162 6.44 10.72 -14.35
CA ASP A 162 5.80 10.03 -15.47
C ASP A 162 4.69 9.10 -14.93
N ALA A 163 3.47 9.27 -15.44
CA ALA A 163 2.28 8.51 -15.02
C ALA A 163 2.48 6.98 -15.12
N HIS A 164 3.29 6.50 -16.08
CA HIS A 164 3.60 5.07 -16.25
C HIS A 164 4.44 4.48 -15.12
N ARG A 165 5.00 5.30 -14.22
CA ARG A 165 5.75 4.84 -13.07
C ARG A 165 4.87 4.46 -11.88
N MET A 166 3.58 4.80 -11.92
CA MET A 166 2.63 4.43 -10.88
C MET A 166 1.76 3.26 -11.30
N ARG A 167 1.63 2.28 -10.41
CA ARG A 167 0.75 1.11 -10.55
C ARG A 167 -0.22 1.06 -9.38
N ALA A 168 -1.48 0.76 -9.70
CA ALA A 168 -2.55 0.57 -8.72
C ALA A 168 -3.66 -0.30 -9.32
N ASP A 169 -4.23 -1.21 -8.54
CA ASP A 169 -5.34 -2.07 -8.98
C ASP A 169 -6.58 -1.26 -9.42
N VAL A 170 -6.75 -0.10 -8.82
CA VAL A 170 -7.83 0.85 -9.18
C VAL A 170 -7.89 1.13 -10.68
N PHE A 171 -6.75 1.19 -11.36
CA PHE A 171 -6.72 1.48 -12.80
C PHE A 171 -7.39 0.40 -13.63
N ALA A 172 -7.44 -0.85 -13.13
CA ALA A 172 -8.09 -1.96 -13.80
C ALA A 172 -9.59 -2.07 -13.49
N TYR A 173 -9.99 -1.90 -12.20
CA TYR A 173 -11.39 -2.13 -11.82
C TYR A 173 -12.26 -0.86 -11.74
N ALA A 174 -11.67 0.31 -11.65
CA ALA A 174 -12.36 1.60 -11.62
C ALA A 174 -11.65 2.64 -12.51
N PRO A 175 -11.46 2.38 -13.82
CA PRO A 175 -10.77 3.31 -14.71
C PRO A 175 -11.52 4.66 -14.78
N ARG A 176 -10.75 5.75 -14.90
CA ARG A 176 -11.33 7.04 -15.25
C ARG A 176 -11.92 6.99 -16.66
N PRO A 177 -13.08 7.66 -16.90
CA PRO A 177 -13.62 7.79 -18.24
C PRO A 177 -12.72 8.61 -19.16
#